data_576f4b8764cd19ecde94d696da8326f4
#
_entry.id   576f4b8764cd19ecde94d696da8326f4
#
_cell.length_a   1.000
_cell.length_b   1.000
_cell.length_c   1.000
_cell.angle_alpha   90.00
_cell.angle_beta   90.00
_cell.angle_gamma   90.00
#
_symmetry.space_group_name_H-M   'P 1'
#
loop_
_entity.id
_entity.type
_entity.pdbx_description
1 polymer ?
#
loop_
_entity_poly.entity_id
_entity_poly.type
_entity_poly.pdbx_seq_one_letter_code
_entity_poly.pdbx_strand_id
1 'polypeptide(L)'
;MKEITKDTFYDFIRPYDLDDEYYFVGEVDYHLLKSDKPYEGLQSHREALIVVFDRLTENSIEDIKGIRERCGDDVADKLLPLIYDIDKAKPTPLVPQRFFYCPNIVKTDYYGNVWYDAEWKPTDENCGTTVPYWYAVMEPVHGRRNKPEDFKKVNEVLFPNGTGALDIYEWTTDWSDFFDAGHEWYGACCWSVYDKSLSRYVVMLVSATD
;
A
#
# COMPACT_ATOMS: atom_id res chain seq x y z
N MET A 1 -17.67 -3.72 -5.02
CA MET A 1 -16.21 -3.95 -5.14
C MET A 1 -15.86 -5.19 -4.34
N LYS A 2 -14.91 -5.98 -4.79
CA LYS A 2 -14.49 -7.22 -4.11
C LYS A 2 -12.97 -7.27 -4.07
N GLU A 3 -12.41 -7.55 -2.92
CA GLU A 3 -10.99 -7.82 -2.79
C GLU A 3 -10.63 -9.17 -3.39
N ILE A 4 -9.52 -9.19 -4.12
CA ILE A 4 -8.90 -10.42 -4.61
C ILE A 4 -8.01 -10.88 -3.46
N THR A 5 -8.25 -12.07 -2.95
CA THR A 5 -7.63 -12.57 -1.71
C THR A 5 -6.11 -12.41 -1.69
N LYS A 6 -5.56 -12.27 -0.50
CA LYS A 6 -4.12 -12.11 -0.23
C LYS A 6 -3.26 -13.19 -0.91
N ASP A 7 -3.79 -14.39 -1.00
CA ASP A 7 -3.17 -15.52 -1.71
C ASP A 7 -2.92 -15.24 -3.19
N THR A 8 -3.79 -14.45 -3.83
CA THR A 8 -3.63 -14.10 -5.25
C THR A 8 -2.40 -13.24 -5.48
N PHE A 9 -2.08 -12.29 -4.59
CA PHE A 9 -0.89 -11.44 -4.70
C PHE A 9 0.38 -12.24 -4.46
N TYR A 10 0.41 -13.06 -3.42
CA TYR A 10 1.57 -13.91 -3.12
C TYR A 10 1.79 -14.98 -4.19
N ASP A 11 0.73 -15.53 -4.78
CA ASP A 11 0.84 -16.44 -5.92
C ASP A 11 1.45 -15.76 -7.17
N PHE A 12 1.26 -14.45 -7.33
CA PHE A 12 1.91 -13.68 -8.39
C PHE A 12 3.41 -13.45 -8.13
N ILE A 13 3.83 -13.34 -6.88
CA ILE A 13 5.24 -13.10 -6.52
C ILE A 13 6.05 -14.39 -6.48
N ARG A 14 5.48 -15.52 -6.08
CA ARG A 14 6.12 -16.83 -6.02
C ARG A 14 6.87 -17.26 -7.29
N PRO A 15 6.37 -16.99 -8.52
CA PRO A 15 7.10 -17.36 -9.74
C PRO A 15 8.45 -16.67 -9.93
N TYR A 16 8.77 -15.65 -9.16
CA TYR A 16 10.02 -14.88 -9.32
C TYR A 16 11.17 -15.36 -8.44
N ASP A 17 11.07 -16.57 -7.88
CA ASP A 17 12.13 -17.27 -7.14
C ASP A 17 12.78 -16.39 -6.06
N LEU A 18 11.93 -15.89 -5.16
CA LEU A 18 12.34 -15.04 -4.06
C LEU A 18 12.60 -15.93 -2.85
N ASP A 19 13.86 -16.08 -2.48
CA ASP A 19 14.32 -16.94 -1.39
C ASP A 19 13.74 -16.58 -0.01
N ASP A 20 13.10 -15.41 0.12
CA ASP A 20 12.46 -14.94 1.36
C ASP A 20 11.19 -14.14 1.06
N GLU A 21 10.04 -14.79 1.09
CA GLU A 21 8.71 -14.23 0.77
C GLU A 21 8.32 -13.04 1.67
N TYR A 22 8.82 -12.98 2.89
CA TYR A 22 8.45 -11.98 3.89
C TYR A 22 9.11 -10.62 3.70
N TYR A 23 10.26 -10.55 3.06
CA TYR A 23 11.09 -9.34 3.03
C TYR A 23 11.03 -8.57 1.70
N PHE A 24 10.34 -9.13 0.72
CA PHE A 24 10.34 -8.59 -0.63
C PHE A 24 9.46 -7.37 -0.83
N VAL A 25 8.36 -7.28 -0.12
CA VAL A 25 7.37 -6.19 -0.26
C VAL A 25 7.62 -5.03 0.71
N GLY A 26 8.67 -5.11 1.54
CA GLY A 26 8.93 -4.12 2.59
C GLY A 26 7.83 -4.14 3.65
N GLU A 27 7.57 -2.99 4.24
CA GLU A 27 6.50 -2.79 5.24
C GLU A 27 5.15 -2.41 4.61
N VAL A 28 4.96 -2.71 3.34
CA VAL A 28 3.75 -2.33 2.61
C VAL A 28 2.77 -3.49 2.56
N ASP A 29 1.59 -3.28 3.11
CA ASP A 29 0.43 -4.16 2.93
C ASP A 29 -0.27 -3.84 1.61
N TYR A 30 -0.35 -4.83 0.72
CA TYR A 30 -0.99 -4.69 -0.59
C TYR A 30 -2.36 -5.35 -0.61
N HIS A 31 -3.37 -4.59 -1.03
CA HIS A 31 -4.73 -5.06 -1.21
C HIS A 31 -5.19 -4.83 -2.64
N LEU A 32 -5.43 -5.93 -3.36
CA LEU A 32 -5.90 -5.89 -4.74
C LEU A 32 -7.41 -6.05 -4.78
N LEU A 33 -8.10 -5.15 -5.51
CA LEU A 33 -9.55 -5.19 -5.61
C LEU A 33 -10.02 -5.09 -7.06
N LYS A 34 -11.15 -5.73 -7.34
CA LYS A 34 -11.89 -5.57 -8.59
C LYS A 34 -13.29 -5.02 -8.33
N SER A 35 -13.79 -4.23 -9.28
CA SER A 35 -15.13 -3.71 -9.26
C SER A 35 -15.82 -4.03 -10.57
N ASP A 36 -17.09 -4.44 -10.48
CA ASP A 36 -17.97 -4.58 -11.64
C ASP A 36 -18.65 -3.24 -11.99
N LYS A 37 -18.48 -2.22 -11.14
CA LYS A 37 -18.99 -0.88 -11.39
C LYS A 37 -18.01 -0.08 -12.26
N PRO A 38 -18.51 0.88 -13.05
CA PRO A 38 -17.67 1.84 -13.74
C PRO A 38 -16.76 2.61 -12.78
N TYR A 39 -15.60 3.04 -13.28
CA TYR A 39 -14.70 3.89 -12.53
C TYR A 39 -15.24 5.34 -12.47
N GLU A 40 -15.39 5.88 -11.27
CA GLU A 40 -15.92 7.22 -10.99
C GLU A 40 -14.89 8.13 -10.29
N GLY A 41 -13.62 7.98 -10.65
CA GLY A 41 -12.53 8.80 -10.09
C GLY A 41 -12.39 8.60 -8.58
N LEU A 42 -12.23 9.71 -7.85
CA LEU A 42 -11.99 9.73 -6.42
C LEU A 42 -13.00 8.91 -5.60
N GLN A 43 -14.27 8.90 -6.01
CA GLN A 43 -15.30 8.14 -5.30
C GLN A 43 -15.00 6.64 -5.31
N SER A 44 -14.54 6.11 -6.43
CA SER A 44 -14.16 4.70 -6.54
C SER A 44 -12.92 4.35 -5.69
N HIS A 45 -11.99 5.28 -5.52
CA HIS A 45 -10.87 5.10 -4.59
C HIS A 45 -11.33 5.06 -3.14
N ARG A 46 -12.28 5.93 -2.74
CA ARG A 46 -12.88 5.87 -1.40
C ARG A 46 -13.59 4.54 -1.15
N GLU A 47 -14.37 4.05 -2.13
CA GLU A 47 -15.01 2.74 -2.03
C GLU A 47 -13.97 1.60 -1.87
N ALA A 48 -12.81 1.70 -2.53
CA ALA A 48 -11.74 0.72 -2.38
C ALA A 48 -11.17 0.72 -0.95
N LEU A 49 -10.92 1.90 -0.38
CA LEU A 49 -10.48 2.01 1.02
C LEU A 49 -11.50 1.44 2.00
N ILE A 50 -12.79 1.77 1.83
CA ILE A 50 -13.86 1.24 2.69
C ILE A 50 -13.85 -0.29 2.69
N VAL A 51 -13.77 -0.93 1.53
CA VAL A 51 -13.74 -2.40 1.43
C VAL A 51 -12.54 -3.00 2.16
N VAL A 52 -11.36 -2.35 2.07
CA VAL A 52 -10.16 -2.81 2.78
C VAL A 52 -10.33 -2.64 4.29
N PHE A 53 -10.76 -1.48 4.74
CA PHE A 53 -10.86 -1.19 6.18
C PHE A 53 -12.01 -1.91 6.87
N ASP A 54 -13.14 -2.15 6.18
CA ASP A 54 -14.20 -3.04 6.67
C ASP A 54 -13.64 -4.43 6.98
N ARG A 55 -12.87 -5.01 6.04
CA ARG A 55 -12.25 -6.31 6.24
C ARG A 55 -11.18 -6.29 7.34
N LEU A 56 -10.35 -5.26 7.42
CA LEU A 56 -9.36 -5.14 8.51
C LEU A 56 -10.05 -5.07 9.87
N THR A 57 -11.18 -4.35 9.95
CA THR A 57 -12.01 -4.29 11.16
C THR A 57 -12.60 -5.68 11.51
N GLU A 58 -13.15 -6.39 10.53
CA GLU A 58 -13.66 -7.75 10.74
C GLU A 58 -12.55 -8.69 11.24
N ASN A 59 -11.36 -8.65 10.61
CA ASN A 59 -10.21 -9.45 11.05
C ASN A 59 -9.80 -9.11 12.48
N SER A 60 -9.75 -7.84 12.85
CA SER A 60 -9.38 -7.43 14.21
C SER A 60 -10.38 -7.94 15.26
N ILE A 61 -11.67 -7.99 14.95
CA ILE A 61 -12.69 -8.58 15.81
C ILE A 61 -12.49 -10.09 15.96
N GLU A 62 -12.16 -10.78 14.87
CA GLU A 62 -11.89 -12.22 14.91
C GLU A 62 -10.63 -12.54 15.69
N ASP A 63 -9.57 -11.73 15.54
CA ASP A 63 -8.34 -11.86 16.31
C ASP A 63 -8.58 -11.69 17.80
N ILE A 64 -9.37 -10.70 18.22
CA ILE A 64 -9.75 -10.49 19.62
C ILE A 64 -10.52 -11.71 20.16
N LYS A 65 -11.44 -12.30 19.40
CA LYS A 65 -12.12 -13.54 19.79
C LYS A 65 -11.13 -14.69 19.98
N GLY A 66 -10.20 -14.86 19.04
CA GLY A 66 -9.16 -15.88 19.14
C GLY A 66 -8.22 -15.67 20.34
N ILE A 67 -7.91 -14.40 20.68
CA ILE A 67 -7.14 -14.07 21.89
C ILE A 67 -7.94 -14.41 23.15
N ARG A 68 -9.25 -14.11 23.17
CA ARG A 68 -10.15 -14.45 24.28
C ARG A 68 -10.16 -15.94 24.57
N GLU A 69 -10.25 -16.74 23.52
CA GLU A 69 -10.22 -18.21 23.65
C GLU A 69 -8.88 -18.76 24.19
N ARG A 70 -7.77 -18.14 23.77
CA ARG A 70 -6.42 -18.61 24.16
C ARG A 70 -5.91 -18.04 25.49
N CYS A 71 -6.21 -16.77 25.76
CA CYS A 71 -5.60 -15.99 26.82
C CYS A 71 -6.60 -15.55 27.91
N GLY A 72 -7.90 -15.74 27.68
CA GLY A 72 -8.97 -15.37 28.62
C GLY A 72 -9.46 -13.92 28.47
N ASP A 73 -10.54 -13.62 29.20
CA ASP A 73 -11.24 -12.34 29.13
C ASP A 73 -10.38 -11.17 29.60
N ASP A 74 -9.60 -11.35 30.67
CA ASP A 74 -8.76 -10.29 31.24
C ASP A 74 -7.76 -9.68 30.26
N VAL A 75 -7.35 -10.44 29.24
CA VAL A 75 -6.47 -9.98 28.16
C VAL A 75 -7.29 -9.39 27.03
N ALA A 76 -8.31 -10.09 26.58
CA ALA A 76 -9.13 -9.70 25.42
C ALA A 76 -9.91 -8.40 25.66
N ASP A 77 -10.40 -8.17 26.89
CA ASP A 77 -11.19 -6.97 27.23
C ASP A 77 -10.36 -5.67 27.23
N LYS A 78 -9.05 -5.77 27.12
CA LYS A 78 -8.14 -4.62 26.95
C LYS A 78 -7.90 -4.26 25.49
N LEU A 79 -8.30 -5.11 24.55
CA LEU A 79 -8.12 -4.92 23.13
C LEU A 79 -9.37 -4.28 22.54
N LEU A 80 -9.18 -3.34 21.64
CA LEU A 80 -10.26 -2.69 20.89
C LEU A 80 -10.18 -3.13 19.43
N PRO A 81 -11.34 -3.34 18.78
CA PRO A 81 -11.36 -3.53 17.33
C PRO A 81 -10.83 -2.29 16.61
N LEU A 82 -10.27 -2.50 15.43
CA LEU A 82 -9.83 -1.42 14.55
C LEU A 82 -11.00 -0.49 14.24
N ILE A 83 -10.74 0.82 14.33
CA ILE A 83 -11.71 1.89 14.06
C ILE A 83 -11.18 2.77 12.93
N TYR A 84 -12.07 3.17 12.04
CA TYR A 84 -11.74 4.12 10.98
C TYR A 84 -12.91 5.07 10.67
N ASP A 85 -12.59 6.25 10.15
CA ASP A 85 -13.54 7.28 9.71
C ASP A 85 -13.10 7.82 8.35
N ILE A 86 -13.60 7.20 7.28
CA ILE A 86 -13.21 7.54 5.89
C ILE A 86 -13.52 8.99 5.51
N ASP A 87 -14.45 9.66 6.18
CA ASP A 87 -14.79 11.04 5.87
C ASP A 87 -13.69 12.02 6.29
N LYS A 88 -12.81 11.62 7.20
CA LYS A 88 -11.62 12.37 7.57
C LYS A 88 -10.45 12.18 6.60
N ALA A 89 -10.45 11.11 5.82
CA ALA A 89 -9.39 10.83 4.85
C ALA A 89 -9.35 11.89 3.75
N LYS A 90 -8.22 12.60 3.64
CA LYS A 90 -8.01 13.64 2.64
C LYS A 90 -7.12 13.12 1.51
N PRO A 91 -7.61 13.15 0.26
CA PRO A 91 -6.85 12.70 -0.89
C PRO A 91 -5.94 13.78 -1.46
N THR A 92 -4.77 13.39 -1.92
CA THR A 92 -3.87 14.19 -2.75
C THR A 92 -3.57 13.39 -4.02
N PRO A 93 -3.89 13.89 -5.23
CA PRO A 93 -3.57 13.21 -6.46
C PRO A 93 -2.05 13.18 -6.69
N LEU A 94 -1.53 12.05 -7.13
CA LEU A 94 -0.12 11.88 -7.45
C LEU A 94 0.08 11.56 -8.94
N VAL A 95 1.14 12.11 -9.52
CA VAL A 95 1.61 11.69 -10.82
C VAL A 95 2.47 10.43 -10.71
N PRO A 96 2.45 9.52 -11.70
CA PRO A 96 3.24 8.29 -11.65
C PRO A 96 4.74 8.54 -11.40
N GLN A 97 5.31 9.58 -11.99
CA GLN A 97 6.72 9.93 -11.82
C GLN A 97 7.09 10.20 -10.36
N ARG A 98 6.20 10.84 -9.60
CA ARG A 98 6.41 11.09 -8.17
C ARG A 98 6.24 9.81 -7.37
N PHE A 99 5.19 9.07 -7.64
CA PHE A 99 4.84 7.86 -6.89
C PHE A 99 5.92 6.77 -7.03
N PHE A 100 6.39 6.52 -8.27
CA PHE A 100 7.40 5.50 -8.55
C PHE A 100 8.85 5.99 -8.48
N TYR A 101 9.07 7.24 -8.09
CA TYR A 101 10.44 7.74 -7.96
C TYR A 101 11.23 6.87 -6.99
N CYS A 102 12.41 6.42 -7.44
CA CYS A 102 13.39 5.74 -6.60
C CYS A 102 14.80 6.26 -6.98
N PRO A 103 15.54 6.88 -6.04
CA PRO A 103 16.80 7.56 -6.37
C PRO A 103 17.85 6.65 -7.00
N ASN A 104 17.83 5.35 -6.70
CA ASN A 104 18.78 4.37 -7.17
C ASN A 104 18.48 3.84 -8.58
N ILE A 105 17.31 4.11 -9.13
CA ILE A 105 16.84 3.65 -10.44
C ILE A 105 16.54 4.78 -11.42
N VAL A 106 16.73 6.01 -11.01
CA VAL A 106 16.46 7.23 -11.82
C VAL A 106 17.16 7.24 -13.17
N LYS A 107 18.29 6.54 -13.30
CA LYS A 107 19.12 6.54 -14.52
C LYS A 107 18.77 5.43 -15.49
N THR A 108 17.91 4.51 -15.10
CA THR A 108 17.46 3.43 -15.96
C THR A 108 16.01 3.66 -16.31
N ASP A 109 15.69 3.62 -17.58
CA ASP A 109 14.31 3.57 -18.03
C ASP A 109 13.63 2.37 -17.37
N TYR A 110 12.84 2.66 -16.36
CA TYR A 110 12.42 1.68 -15.36
C TYR A 110 11.57 0.55 -15.95
N TYR A 111 10.79 0.85 -17.00
CA TYR A 111 9.98 -0.13 -17.73
C TYR A 111 10.17 -0.05 -19.24
N GLY A 112 11.22 0.60 -19.72
CA GLY A 112 11.37 0.86 -21.15
C GLY A 112 10.34 1.86 -21.67
N ASN A 113 9.68 2.63 -20.80
CA ASN A 113 8.58 3.50 -21.13
C ASN A 113 8.69 4.89 -20.51
N VAL A 114 8.00 5.81 -21.14
CA VAL A 114 7.96 7.27 -21.02
C VAL A 114 7.49 7.82 -19.66
N TRP A 115 7.18 7.00 -18.68
CA TRP A 115 6.54 7.49 -17.46
C TRP A 115 7.48 7.76 -16.30
N TYR A 116 8.75 7.48 -16.49
CA TYR A 116 9.77 7.79 -15.52
C TYR A 116 10.69 8.87 -16.08
N ASP A 117 10.53 10.09 -15.60
CA ASP A 117 11.41 11.20 -15.95
C ASP A 117 12.71 11.07 -15.16
N ALA A 118 13.81 10.70 -15.84
CA ALA A 118 15.12 10.58 -15.22
C ALA A 118 15.67 11.89 -14.65
N GLU A 119 15.13 13.04 -15.08
CA GLU A 119 15.51 14.36 -14.57
C GLU A 119 14.64 14.80 -13.39
N TRP A 120 13.48 14.15 -13.21
CA TRP A 120 12.57 14.48 -12.11
C TRP A 120 13.20 14.07 -10.78
N LYS A 121 13.20 14.98 -9.84
CA LYS A 121 13.67 14.75 -8.47
C LYS A 121 12.64 15.27 -7.49
N PRO A 122 12.42 14.56 -6.36
CA PRO A 122 11.61 15.11 -5.28
C PRO A 122 12.25 16.40 -4.78
N THR A 123 11.41 17.40 -4.55
CA THR A 123 11.74 18.64 -3.86
C THR A 123 10.90 18.72 -2.60
N ASP A 124 11.27 19.59 -1.65
CA ASP A 124 10.49 19.79 -0.42
C ASP A 124 9.03 20.16 -0.72
N GLU A 125 8.79 20.83 -1.84
CA GLU A 125 7.44 21.23 -2.27
C GLU A 125 6.62 20.07 -2.84
N ASN A 126 7.25 19.07 -3.46
CA ASN A 126 6.58 18.00 -4.17
C ASN A 126 6.69 16.61 -3.51
N CYS A 127 7.52 16.48 -2.46
CA CYS A 127 7.64 15.23 -1.71
C CYS A 127 6.52 15.02 -0.70
N GLY A 128 5.82 16.10 -0.30
CA GLY A 128 4.84 16.01 0.80
C GLY A 128 5.50 15.75 2.15
N THR A 129 4.69 15.43 3.15
CA THR A 129 5.14 15.13 4.52
C THR A 129 5.23 13.63 4.80
N THR A 130 4.85 12.78 3.85
CA THR A 130 4.79 11.34 4.00
C THR A 130 6.03 10.66 3.43
N VAL A 131 6.32 9.48 3.95
CA VAL A 131 7.40 8.62 3.45
C VAL A 131 7.11 8.25 1.99
N PRO A 132 8.05 8.40 1.06
CA PRO A 132 7.84 7.99 -0.32
C PRO A 132 7.64 6.48 -0.45
N TYR A 133 6.82 6.06 -1.40
CA TYR A 133 6.52 4.63 -1.62
C TYR A 133 7.78 3.77 -1.80
N TRP A 134 8.77 4.24 -2.57
CA TRP A 134 10.03 3.51 -2.72
C TRP A 134 10.74 3.26 -1.40
N TYR A 135 10.67 4.22 -0.47
CA TYR A 135 11.34 4.10 0.82
C TYR A 135 10.67 3.01 1.68
N ALA A 136 9.35 2.99 1.72
CA ALA A 136 8.60 1.96 2.44
C ALA A 136 8.91 0.54 1.95
N VAL A 137 9.21 0.37 0.65
CA VAL A 137 9.60 -0.93 0.09
C VAL A 137 11.07 -1.24 0.33
N MET A 138 11.96 -0.24 0.18
CA MET A 138 13.40 -0.49 0.13
C MET A 138 14.11 -0.40 1.48
N GLU A 139 13.56 0.38 2.39
CA GLU A 139 14.13 0.66 3.71
C GLU A 139 13.15 0.26 4.83
N PRO A 140 12.70 -1.01 4.87
CA PRO A 140 11.77 -1.45 5.91
C PRO A 140 12.40 -1.31 7.30
N VAL A 141 11.57 -1.01 8.31
CA VAL A 141 12.01 -0.91 9.72
C VAL A 141 12.53 -2.26 10.20
N HIS A 142 11.83 -3.32 9.81
CA HIS A 142 12.20 -4.68 10.14
C HIS A 142 12.67 -5.46 8.91
N GLY A 143 13.58 -6.39 9.13
CA GLY A 143 14.03 -7.31 8.10
C GLY A 143 15.19 -6.80 7.25
N ARG A 144 15.25 -7.27 6.01
CA ARG A 144 16.33 -7.00 5.08
C ARG A 144 15.99 -5.80 4.20
N ARG A 145 16.95 -4.91 3.99
CA ARG A 145 16.84 -3.87 2.96
C ARG A 145 16.70 -4.49 1.58
N ASN A 146 15.72 -4.05 0.84
CA ASN A 146 15.49 -4.46 -0.52
C ASN A 146 16.43 -3.74 -1.48
N LYS A 147 16.62 -4.32 -2.67
CA LYS A 147 17.39 -3.71 -3.75
C LYS A 147 16.45 -2.96 -4.72
N PRO A 148 16.97 -2.01 -5.52
CA PRO A 148 16.20 -1.35 -6.57
C PRO A 148 15.47 -2.32 -7.51
N GLU A 149 16.12 -3.46 -7.80
CA GLU A 149 15.53 -4.50 -8.63
C GLU A 149 14.32 -5.16 -7.99
N ASP A 150 14.26 -5.23 -6.67
CA ASP A 150 13.13 -5.79 -5.93
C ASP A 150 11.94 -4.84 -6.00
N PHE A 151 12.17 -3.53 -5.83
CA PHE A 151 11.15 -2.51 -6.06
C PHE A 151 10.59 -2.58 -7.48
N LYS A 152 11.48 -2.75 -8.48
CA LYS A 152 11.08 -2.95 -9.86
C LYS A 152 10.17 -4.16 -10.03
N LYS A 153 10.58 -5.32 -9.52
CA LYS A 153 9.81 -6.57 -9.63
C LYS A 153 8.42 -6.47 -9.02
N VAL A 154 8.30 -5.92 -7.81
CA VAL A 154 7.00 -5.70 -7.17
C VAL A 154 6.08 -4.90 -8.09
N ASN A 155 6.59 -3.81 -8.66
CA ASN A 155 5.78 -2.94 -9.51
C ASN A 155 5.46 -3.56 -10.87
N GLU A 156 6.34 -4.42 -11.42
CA GLU A 156 6.04 -5.20 -12.63
C GLU A 156 4.89 -6.20 -12.41
N VAL A 157 4.79 -6.76 -11.21
CA VAL A 157 3.66 -7.64 -10.84
C VAL A 157 2.38 -6.84 -10.61
N LEU A 158 2.50 -5.71 -9.89
CA LEU A 158 1.34 -4.87 -9.59
C LEU A 158 0.79 -4.18 -10.83
N PHE A 159 1.66 -3.74 -11.75
CA PHE A 159 1.30 -2.92 -12.90
C PHE A 159 1.94 -3.44 -14.19
N PRO A 160 1.61 -4.66 -14.63
CA PRO A 160 2.29 -5.35 -15.74
C PRO A 160 2.15 -4.63 -17.09
N ASN A 161 1.16 -3.75 -17.23
CA ASN A 161 0.95 -2.95 -18.45
C ASN A 161 1.59 -1.56 -18.36
N GLY A 162 2.46 -1.34 -17.36
CA GLY A 162 3.10 -0.05 -17.10
C GLY A 162 2.14 0.94 -16.42
N THR A 163 2.56 2.19 -16.33
CA THR A 163 1.91 3.18 -15.47
C THR A 163 1.18 4.29 -16.21
N GLY A 164 1.16 4.27 -17.56
CA GLY A 164 0.50 5.28 -18.36
C GLY A 164 -1.03 5.36 -18.19
N ALA A 165 -1.63 4.33 -17.59
CA ALA A 165 -3.07 4.22 -17.36
C ALA A 165 -3.45 4.25 -15.86
N LEU A 166 -2.55 4.69 -14.98
CA LEU A 166 -2.79 4.73 -13.54
C LEU A 166 -3.41 6.05 -13.11
N ASP A 167 -4.34 5.96 -12.18
CA ASP A 167 -4.83 7.07 -11.38
C ASP A 167 -4.44 6.82 -9.92
N ILE A 168 -3.76 7.78 -9.29
CA ILE A 168 -3.07 7.55 -8.02
C ILE A 168 -3.45 8.65 -7.03
N TYR A 169 -3.81 8.24 -5.82
CA TYR A 169 -4.03 9.12 -4.69
C TYR A 169 -3.20 8.68 -3.48
N GLU A 170 -2.59 9.66 -2.84
CA GLU A 170 -2.10 9.58 -1.47
C GLU A 170 -3.19 10.09 -0.52
N TRP A 171 -3.29 9.48 0.65
CA TRP A 171 -4.29 9.82 1.64
C TRP A 171 -3.63 10.21 2.97
N THR A 172 -4.23 11.14 3.70
CA THR A 172 -3.84 11.34 5.10
C THR A 172 -4.08 10.05 5.90
N THR A 173 -3.48 9.95 7.07
CA THR A 173 -3.52 8.72 7.90
C THR A 173 -4.13 8.94 9.28
N ASP A 174 -4.61 10.14 9.57
CA ASP A 174 -5.23 10.55 10.84
C ASP A 174 -6.71 10.12 10.98
N TRP A 175 -7.15 9.18 10.16
CA TRP A 175 -8.54 8.75 10.08
C TRP A 175 -8.77 7.28 10.51
N SER A 176 -7.73 6.57 10.88
CA SER A 176 -7.82 5.21 11.43
C SER A 176 -6.69 4.94 12.40
N ASP A 177 -7.01 4.23 13.48
CA ASP A 177 -6.03 3.73 14.46
C ASP A 177 -5.09 2.65 13.90
N PHE A 178 -5.37 2.11 12.71
CA PHE A 178 -4.41 1.29 11.96
C PHE A 178 -3.05 1.99 11.81
N PHE A 179 -3.05 3.29 11.68
CA PHE A 179 -1.85 4.08 11.41
C PHE A 179 -1.13 4.58 12.65
N ASP A 180 -1.70 4.42 13.84
CA ASP A 180 -1.19 5.01 15.08
C ASP A 180 0.26 4.58 15.37
N ALA A 181 0.56 3.30 15.22
CA ALA A 181 1.91 2.78 15.43
C ALA A 181 2.94 3.39 14.46
N GLY A 182 2.57 3.59 13.20
CA GLY A 182 3.44 4.19 12.20
C GLY A 182 3.74 5.67 12.43
N HIS A 183 2.86 6.41 13.11
CA HIS A 183 3.08 7.81 13.44
C HIS A 183 4.20 8.02 14.47
N GLU A 184 4.51 7.02 15.27
CA GLU A 184 5.50 7.14 16.35
C GLU A 184 6.95 7.12 15.83
N TRP A 185 7.21 6.41 14.72
CA TRP A 185 8.58 6.18 14.27
C TRP A 185 8.77 6.32 12.75
N TYR A 186 8.30 5.34 12.01
CA TYR A 186 8.62 5.17 10.58
C TYR A 186 7.78 6.04 9.68
N GLY A 187 6.60 6.28 10.10
CA GLY A 187 5.57 6.93 9.35
C GLY A 187 4.44 5.99 8.95
N ALA A 188 3.31 6.61 8.77
CA ALA A 188 2.10 5.97 8.29
C ALA A 188 1.81 6.47 6.89
N CYS A 189 1.53 5.55 5.95
CA CYS A 189 1.23 5.91 4.58
C CYS A 189 0.02 5.16 4.07
N CYS A 190 -0.75 5.81 3.22
CA CYS A 190 -1.89 5.22 2.57
C CYS A 190 -1.96 5.70 1.11
N TRP A 191 -1.94 4.77 0.18
CA TRP A 191 -2.11 5.05 -1.24
C TRP A 191 -3.19 4.18 -1.85
N SER A 192 -3.88 4.73 -2.84
CA SER A 192 -4.76 3.96 -3.71
C SER A 192 -4.45 4.22 -5.17
N VAL A 193 -4.33 3.16 -5.94
CA VAL A 193 -4.02 3.20 -7.38
C VAL A 193 -5.12 2.47 -8.12
N TYR A 194 -5.69 3.10 -9.15
CA TYR A 194 -6.56 2.45 -10.11
C TYR A 194 -5.82 2.24 -11.42
N ASP A 195 -5.67 0.99 -11.81
CA ASP A 195 -5.13 0.59 -13.11
C ASP A 195 -6.28 0.43 -14.11
N LYS A 196 -6.42 1.43 -15.00
CA LYS A 196 -7.46 1.45 -16.05
C LYS A 196 -7.31 0.30 -17.04
N SER A 197 -6.08 -0.18 -17.24
CA SER A 197 -5.79 -1.27 -18.19
C SER A 197 -6.27 -2.63 -17.70
N LEU A 198 -6.32 -2.81 -16.39
CA LEU A 198 -6.73 -4.05 -15.72
C LEU A 198 -8.08 -3.94 -15.02
N SER A 199 -8.67 -2.73 -14.99
CA SER A 199 -9.86 -2.41 -14.19
C SER A 199 -9.71 -2.90 -12.76
N ARG A 200 -8.56 -2.59 -12.13
CA ARG A 200 -8.15 -3.10 -10.83
C ARG A 200 -7.65 -1.96 -9.94
N TYR A 201 -7.98 -2.06 -8.64
CA TYR A 201 -7.41 -1.19 -7.63
C TYR A 201 -6.29 -1.91 -6.89
N VAL A 202 -5.30 -1.14 -6.47
CA VAL A 202 -4.29 -1.54 -5.51
C VAL A 202 -4.32 -0.51 -4.38
N VAL A 203 -4.71 -0.94 -3.18
CA VAL A 203 -4.58 -0.14 -1.96
C VAL A 203 -3.30 -0.59 -1.27
N MET A 204 -2.49 0.36 -0.85
CA MET A 204 -1.21 0.15 -0.19
C MET A 204 -1.23 0.87 1.14
N LEU A 205 -0.96 0.14 2.21
CA LEU A 205 -0.97 0.64 3.58
C LEU A 205 0.40 0.41 4.21
N VAL A 206 0.86 1.38 4.98
CA VAL A 206 2.07 1.28 5.80
C VAL A 206 1.74 1.78 7.18
N SER A 207 2.06 0.98 8.19
CA SER A 207 2.06 1.39 9.58
C SER A 207 3.07 0.49 10.30
N ALA A 208 4.29 1.00 10.45
CA ALA A 208 5.37 0.25 11.08
C ALA A 208 5.95 1.04 12.25
N THR A 209 6.22 0.35 13.33
CA THR A 209 6.93 0.85 14.51
C THR A 209 8.15 -0.03 14.78
N ASP A 210 9.10 0.45 15.60
CA ASP A 210 10.27 -0.30 16.06
C ASP A 210 9.95 -1.41 17.08
#